data_eae401e69e2dfc08affc1031eae46f5e
#
_entry.id   eae401e69e2dfc08affc1031eae46f5e
#
_cell.length_a   1.000
_cell.length_b   1.000
_cell.length_c   1.000
_cell.angle_alpha   90.00
_cell.angle_beta   90.00
_cell.angle_gamma   90.00
#
_symmetry.space_group_name_H-M   'P 1'
#
loop_
_entity.id
_entity.type
_entity.pdbx_description
1 polymer ?
#
loop_
_entity_poly.entity_id
_entity_poly.type
_entity_poly.pdbx_seq_one_letter_code
_entity_poly.pdbx_strand_id
1 'polypeptide(L)'
;MKFVCMQGIIEYYATSVFVTLRNNTKDSMFKDMLKLIIRDETRHVAFGRNFLIDYYKTLSDKELDGRAVFMAECLIQLLNDDYLYHAHLLYEKHGFDPEETIAFIKETDNAVMEKKRQEFLGIDFDPKDDNLENFQMTDRFTLMVKSVAMFNEFKLIRPSNIPMLEEAFQLNISEILQ
;
A
#
# COMPACT_ATOMS: atom_id res chain seq x y z
N MET A 1 7.55 -2.42 -16.63
CA MET A 1 6.36 -2.60 -15.75
C MET A 1 6.68 -3.34 -14.47
N LYS A 2 7.23 -4.57 -14.48
CA LYS A 2 7.55 -5.35 -13.26
C LYS A 2 8.38 -4.56 -12.23
N PHE A 3 9.36 -3.79 -12.66
CA PHE A 3 10.20 -2.97 -11.78
C PHE A 3 9.38 -1.93 -10.98
N VAL A 4 8.39 -1.31 -11.61
CA VAL A 4 7.50 -0.34 -10.96
C VAL A 4 6.66 -0.99 -9.88
N CYS A 5 6.07 -2.18 -10.15
CA CYS A 5 5.32 -2.91 -9.15
C CYS A 5 6.19 -3.32 -7.97
N MET A 6 7.41 -3.78 -8.23
CA MET A 6 8.34 -4.16 -7.16
C MET A 6 8.69 -2.95 -6.30
N GLN A 7 9.20 -1.89 -6.89
CA GLN A 7 9.72 -0.73 -6.17
C GLN A 7 8.62 0.18 -5.61
N GLY A 8 7.55 0.36 -6.38
CA GLY A 8 6.49 1.31 -6.05
C GLY A 8 5.36 0.74 -5.20
N ILE A 9 5.14 -0.58 -5.19
CA ILE A 9 4.07 -1.20 -4.42
C ILE A 9 4.63 -2.20 -3.42
N ILE A 10 5.36 -3.22 -3.88
CA ILE A 10 5.72 -4.35 -3.03
C ILE A 10 6.75 -3.97 -1.97
N GLU A 11 7.84 -3.29 -2.33
CA GLU A 11 8.84 -2.87 -1.34
C GLU A 11 8.30 -1.82 -0.36
N TYR A 12 7.46 -0.93 -0.85
CA TYR A 12 6.78 0.04 0.00
C TYR A 12 5.83 -0.65 0.99
N TYR A 13 5.06 -1.63 0.52
CA TYR A 13 4.20 -2.46 1.35
C TYR A 13 5.03 -3.27 2.37
N ALA A 14 6.09 -3.95 1.92
CA ALA A 14 6.97 -4.74 2.78
C ALA A 14 7.60 -3.88 3.90
N THR A 15 8.07 -2.68 3.56
CA THR A 15 8.63 -1.75 4.55
C THR A 15 7.60 -1.44 5.65
N SER A 16 6.35 -1.19 5.30
CA SER A 16 5.30 -0.90 6.28
C SER A 16 4.98 -2.11 7.17
N VAL A 17 4.97 -3.32 6.61
CA VAL A 17 4.83 -4.56 7.40
C VAL A 17 5.96 -4.67 8.42
N PHE A 18 7.20 -4.46 8.01
CA PHE A 18 8.35 -4.54 8.91
C PHE A 18 8.32 -3.48 10.01
N VAL A 19 7.86 -2.26 9.71
CA VAL A 19 7.65 -1.21 10.73
C VAL A 19 6.61 -1.66 11.75
N THR A 20 5.49 -2.19 11.31
CA THR A 20 4.42 -2.70 12.18
C THR A 20 4.93 -3.84 13.07
N LEU A 21 5.63 -4.82 12.49
CA LEU A 21 6.23 -5.93 13.26
C LEU A 21 7.23 -5.42 14.30
N ARG A 22 8.11 -4.48 13.92
CA ARG A 22 9.08 -3.87 14.86
C ARG A 22 8.38 -3.19 16.04
N ASN A 23 7.31 -2.46 15.77
CA ASN A 23 6.61 -1.71 16.81
C ASN A 23 5.84 -2.62 17.78
N ASN A 24 5.36 -3.77 17.31
CA ASN A 24 4.55 -4.70 18.09
C ASN A 24 5.32 -5.84 18.74
N THR A 25 6.55 -6.18 18.29
CA THR A 25 7.33 -7.24 18.92
C THR A 25 7.92 -6.80 20.25
N LYS A 26 8.01 -7.74 21.21
CA LYS A 26 8.70 -7.54 22.48
C LYS A 26 10.15 -8.05 22.46
N ASP A 27 10.52 -8.83 21.46
CA ASP A 27 11.86 -9.40 21.29
C ASP A 27 12.83 -8.32 20.80
N SER A 28 13.85 -8.00 21.59
CA SER A 28 14.81 -6.95 21.28
C SER A 28 15.72 -7.30 20.10
N MET A 29 16.13 -8.57 19.97
CA MET A 29 16.94 -9.02 18.85
C MET A 29 16.18 -8.92 17.54
N PHE A 30 14.91 -9.34 17.55
CA PHE A 30 14.04 -9.22 16.38
C PHE A 30 13.78 -7.77 16.01
N LYS A 31 13.60 -6.87 17.01
CA LYS A 31 13.51 -5.41 16.77
C LYS A 31 14.73 -4.86 16.05
N ASP A 32 15.92 -5.21 16.50
CA ASP A 32 17.18 -4.73 15.92
C ASP A 32 17.37 -5.27 14.50
N MET A 33 17.03 -6.53 14.28
CA MET A 33 17.03 -7.13 12.93
C MET A 33 16.08 -6.38 11.99
N LEU A 34 14.83 -6.17 12.41
CA LEU A 34 13.84 -5.44 11.61
C LEU A 34 14.29 -4.01 11.30
N LYS A 35 14.95 -3.33 12.25
CA LYS A 35 15.52 -1.99 12.04
C LYS A 35 16.52 -1.96 10.89
N LEU A 36 17.37 -2.99 10.79
CA LEU A 36 18.34 -3.09 9.69
C LEU A 36 17.63 -3.36 8.35
N ILE A 37 16.66 -4.25 8.34
CA ILE A 37 15.85 -4.55 7.14
C ILE A 37 15.12 -3.29 6.67
N ILE A 38 14.39 -2.61 7.54
CA ILE A 38 13.67 -1.37 7.21
C ILE A 38 14.60 -0.33 6.60
N ARG A 39 15.82 -0.17 7.16
CA ARG A 39 16.80 0.76 6.62
C ARG A 39 17.21 0.41 5.19
N ASP A 40 17.38 -0.87 4.90
CA ASP A 40 17.77 -1.31 3.55
C ASP A 40 16.60 -1.19 2.57
N GLU A 41 15.38 -1.58 2.96
CA GLU A 41 14.17 -1.42 2.13
C GLU A 41 13.87 0.06 1.84
N THR A 42 14.05 0.94 2.83
CA THR A 42 13.88 2.40 2.61
C THR A 42 14.81 2.92 1.53
N ARG A 43 16.05 2.40 1.44
CA ARG A 43 17.00 2.78 0.38
C ARG A 43 16.56 2.26 -0.98
N HIS A 44 16.03 1.04 -1.05
CA HIS A 44 15.49 0.46 -2.27
C HIS A 44 14.30 1.28 -2.79
N VAL A 45 13.36 1.61 -1.91
CA VAL A 45 12.21 2.46 -2.25
C VAL A 45 12.68 3.83 -2.75
N ALA A 46 13.61 4.49 -2.05
CA ALA A 46 14.12 5.80 -2.45
C ALA A 46 14.86 5.73 -3.79
N PHE A 47 15.67 4.70 -4.02
CA PHE A 47 16.34 4.49 -5.30
C PHE A 47 15.32 4.28 -6.43
N GLY A 48 14.36 3.37 -6.22
CA GLY A 48 13.31 3.08 -7.20
C GLY A 48 12.49 4.32 -7.54
N ARG A 49 12.07 5.08 -6.52
CA ARG A 49 11.31 6.34 -6.69
C ARG A 49 12.08 7.35 -7.54
N ASN A 50 13.33 7.65 -7.20
CA ASN A 50 14.14 8.61 -7.93
C ASN A 50 14.35 8.19 -9.38
N PHE A 51 14.69 6.92 -9.62
CA PHE A 51 14.84 6.38 -10.96
C PHE A 51 13.53 6.47 -11.77
N LEU A 52 12.41 6.11 -11.17
CA LEU A 52 11.11 6.08 -11.83
C LEU A 52 10.60 7.48 -12.19
N ILE A 53 10.77 8.47 -11.30
CA ILE A 53 10.37 9.86 -11.58
C ILE A 53 11.01 10.37 -12.87
N ASP A 54 12.30 10.15 -13.05
CA ASP A 54 13.00 10.61 -14.25
C ASP A 54 12.66 9.78 -15.47
N TYR A 55 12.57 8.48 -15.32
CA TYR A 55 12.20 7.58 -16.41
C TYR A 55 10.79 7.87 -16.94
N TYR A 56 9.81 8.09 -16.05
CA TYR A 56 8.43 8.38 -16.48
C TYR A 56 8.27 9.70 -17.21
N LYS A 57 9.15 10.66 -16.99
CA LYS A 57 9.18 11.91 -17.78
C LYS A 57 9.49 11.70 -19.26
N THR A 58 10.11 10.57 -19.61
CA THR A 58 10.52 10.25 -21.00
C THR A 58 9.46 9.49 -21.77
N LEU A 59 8.38 9.08 -21.14
CA LEU A 59 7.34 8.22 -21.73
C LEU A 59 6.27 9.04 -22.45
N SER A 60 5.75 8.46 -23.53
CA SER A 60 4.57 8.97 -24.21
C SER A 60 3.29 8.76 -23.37
N ASP A 61 2.25 9.55 -23.63
CA ASP A 61 0.96 9.43 -22.96
C ASP A 61 0.36 8.01 -23.08
N LYS A 62 0.47 7.41 -24.26
CA LYS A 62 0.00 6.03 -24.48
C LYS A 62 0.73 5.01 -23.60
N GLU A 63 2.04 5.18 -23.40
CA GLU A 63 2.81 4.30 -22.51
C GLU A 63 2.47 4.54 -21.04
N LEU A 64 2.25 5.80 -20.67
CA LEU A 64 1.81 6.17 -19.32
C LEU A 64 0.42 5.58 -19.02
N ASP A 65 -0.54 5.67 -19.94
CA ASP A 65 -1.88 5.10 -19.77
C ASP A 65 -1.84 3.60 -19.54
N GLY A 66 -1.07 2.86 -20.36
CA GLY A 66 -0.94 1.41 -20.19
C GLY A 66 -0.29 1.03 -18.85
N ARG A 67 0.60 1.86 -18.33
CA ARG A 67 1.23 1.64 -17.02
C ARG A 67 0.33 2.03 -15.87
N ALA A 68 -0.44 3.09 -16.02
CA ALA A 68 -1.41 3.53 -15.04
C ALA A 68 -2.47 2.46 -14.76
N VAL A 69 -3.04 1.87 -15.82
CA VAL A 69 -3.99 0.75 -15.71
C VAL A 69 -3.33 -0.45 -15.00
N PHE A 70 -2.15 -0.86 -15.46
CA PHE A 70 -1.44 -2.00 -14.84
C PHE A 70 -1.11 -1.78 -13.36
N MET A 71 -0.72 -0.55 -12.96
CA MET A 71 -0.44 -0.23 -11.57
C MET A 71 -1.70 -0.24 -10.71
N ALA A 72 -2.82 0.26 -11.25
CA ALA A 72 -4.11 0.19 -10.57
C ALA A 72 -4.55 -1.27 -10.35
N GLU A 73 -4.45 -2.11 -11.36
CA GLU A 73 -4.74 -3.54 -11.25
C GLU A 73 -3.88 -4.21 -10.18
N CYS A 74 -2.56 -3.95 -10.17
CA CYS A 74 -1.65 -4.50 -9.16
C CYS A 74 -1.99 -4.03 -7.74
N LEU A 75 -2.31 -2.75 -7.56
CA LEU A 75 -2.68 -2.22 -6.25
C LEU A 75 -4.02 -2.79 -5.77
N ILE A 76 -5.01 -2.85 -6.65
CA ILE A 76 -6.33 -3.41 -6.34
C ILE A 76 -6.19 -4.89 -5.95
N GLN A 77 -5.40 -5.66 -6.72
CA GLN A 77 -5.17 -7.07 -6.43
C GLN A 77 -4.42 -7.26 -5.10
N LEU A 78 -3.42 -6.42 -4.80
CA LEU A 78 -2.69 -6.48 -3.53
C LEU A 78 -3.59 -6.16 -2.33
N LEU A 79 -4.52 -5.22 -2.49
CA LEU A 79 -5.41 -4.78 -1.42
C LEU A 79 -6.70 -5.58 -1.33
N ASN A 80 -6.99 -6.41 -2.34
CA ASN A 80 -8.08 -7.36 -2.31
C ASN A 80 -7.70 -8.61 -1.52
N ASP A 81 -8.71 -9.37 -1.13
CA ASP A 81 -8.64 -10.50 -0.19
C ASP A 81 -7.78 -11.69 -0.64
N ASP A 82 -7.21 -11.67 -1.85
CA ASP A 82 -6.45 -12.80 -2.40
C ASP A 82 -5.22 -13.17 -1.56
N TYR A 83 -4.63 -12.21 -0.84
CA TYR A 83 -3.54 -12.53 0.09
C TYR A 83 -3.99 -13.36 1.29
N LEU A 84 -5.26 -13.29 1.67
CA LEU A 84 -5.84 -14.09 2.75
C LEU A 84 -5.98 -15.57 2.36
N TYR A 85 -6.02 -15.89 1.06
CA TYR A 85 -6.09 -17.27 0.60
C TYR A 85 -4.89 -18.10 1.06
N HIS A 86 -3.69 -17.54 1.03
CA HIS A 86 -2.51 -18.23 1.54
C HIS A 86 -2.46 -18.29 3.07
N ALA A 87 -3.07 -17.34 3.74
CA ALA A 87 -3.21 -17.35 5.19
C ALA A 87 -4.16 -18.46 5.68
N HIS A 88 -5.12 -18.87 4.85
CA HIS A 88 -6.04 -19.96 5.11
C HIS A 88 -5.30 -21.25 5.55
N LEU A 89 -4.27 -21.63 4.83
CA LEU A 89 -3.46 -22.81 5.16
C LEU A 89 -2.72 -22.70 6.48
N LEU A 90 -2.35 -21.48 6.88
CA LEU A 90 -1.68 -21.22 8.17
C LEU A 90 -2.68 -21.28 9.30
N TYR A 91 -3.87 -20.75 9.15
CA TYR A 91 -4.91 -20.75 10.18
C TYR A 91 -5.34 -22.18 10.50
N GLU A 92 -5.67 -22.98 9.50
CA GLU A 92 -6.03 -24.40 9.67
C GLU A 92 -4.91 -25.16 10.40
N LYS A 93 -3.65 -24.98 9.99
CA LYS A 93 -2.50 -25.64 10.62
C LYS A 93 -2.33 -25.28 12.09
N HIS A 94 -2.76 -24.10 12.51
CA HIS A 94 -2.69 -23.64 13.89
C HIS A 94 -3.98 -23.85 14.69
N GLY A 95 -4.96 -24.58 14.14
CA GLY A 95 -6.20 -24.95 14.83
C GLY A 95 -7.26 -23.84 14.85
N PHE A 96 -7.13 -22.83 13.99
CA PHE A 96 -8.19 -21.84 13.79
C PHE A 96 -9.10 -22.29 12.65
N ASP A 97 -10.39 -22.00 12.76
CA ASP A 97 -11.29 -22.10 11.62
C ASP A 97 -10.95 -21.02 10.58
N PRO A 98 -10.58 -21.42 9.35
CA PRO A 98 -10.13 -20.44 8.35
C PRO A 98 -11.24 -19.48 7.91
N GLU A 99 -12.47 -19.95 7.73
CA GLU A 99 -13.59 -19.15 7.25
C GLU A 99 -14.00 -18.12 8.30
N GLU A 100 -14.12 -18.56 9.55
CA GLU A 100 -14.45 -17.70 10.68
C GLU A 100 -13.35 -16.64 10.92
N THR A 101 -12.09 -17.06 10.83
CA THR A 101 -10.94 -16.16 11.00
C THR A 101 -10.86 -15.11 9.88
N ILE A 102 -11.06 -15.51 8.62
CA ILE A 102 -11.08 -14.58 7.50
C ILE A 102 -12.26 -13.62 7.61
N ALA A 103 -13.45 -14.09 7.98
CA ALA A 103 -14.61 -13.23 8.17
C ALA A 103 -14.36 -12.18 9.27
N PHE A 104 -13.78 -12.58 10.39
CA PHE A 104 -13.40 -11.67 11.47
C PHE A 104 -12.37 -10.62 11.04
N ILE A 105 -11.35 -11.04 10.27
CA ILE A 105 -10.32 -10.11 9.75
C ILE A 105 -10.96 -9.10 8.81
N LYS A 106 -11.83 -9.53 7.89
CA LYS A 106 -12.53 -8.66 6.95
C LYS A 106 -13.43 -7.65 7.67
N GLU A 107 -14.19 -8.08 8.64
CA GLU A 107 -15.06 -7.20 9.43
C GLU A 107 -14.22 -6.13 10.17
N THR A 108 -13.12 -6.56 10.79
CA THR A 108 -12.21 -5.66 11.50
C THR A 108 -11.55 -4.67 10.56
N ASP A 109 -11.07 -5.12 9.40
CA ASP A 109 -10.43 -4.27 8.40
C ASP A 109 -11.43 -3.25 7.84
N ASN A 110 -12.66 -3.65 7.52
CA ASN A 110 -13.69 -2.73 7.05
C ASN A 110 -14.06 -1.66 8.09
N ALA A 111 -14.11 -2.02 9.37
CA ALA A 111 -14.36 -1.04 10.44
C ALA A 111 -13.21 -0.03 10.57
N VAL A 112 -11.97 -0.48 10.44
CA VAL A 112 -10.77 0.38 10.43
C VAL A 112 -10.77 1.28 9.21
N MET A 113 -11.08 0.76 8.02
CA MET A 113 -11.17 1.50 6.78
C MET A 113 -12.19 2.64 6.87
N GLU A 114 -13.39 2.34 7.38
CA GLU A 114 -14.44 3.36 7.52
C GLU A 114 -14.03 4.45 8.51
N LYS A 115 -13.47 4.07 9.66
CA LYS A 115 -12.97 5.02 10.64
C LYS A 115 -11.90 5.94 10.04
N LYS A 116 -10.93 5.39 9.32
CA LYS A 116 -9.86 6.16 8.68
C LYS A 116 -10.37 7.05 7.56
N ARG A 117 -11.36 6.59 6.80
CA ARG A 117 -12.02 7.42 5.79
C ARG A 117 -12.69 8.64 6.43
N GLN A 118 -13.37 8.47 7.55
CA GLN A 118 -14.00 9.58 8.28
C GLN A 118 -12.94 10.54 8.85
N GLU A 119 -11.85 10.02 9.38
CA GLU A 119 -10.72 10.83 9.84
C GLU A 119 -10.11 11.63 8.68
N PHE A 120 -9.91 11.01 7.52
CA PHE A 120 -9.37 11.66 6.32
C PHE A 120 -10.25 12.81 5.82
N LEU A 121 -11.56 12.62 5.80
CA LEU A 121 -12.52 13.66 5.38
C LEU A 121 -12.60 14.83 6.37
N GLY A 122 -12.08 14.68 7.60
CA GLY A 122 -12.12 15.67 8.66
C GLY A 122 -10.79 16.31 9.07
N ILE A 123 -9.65 15.89 8.47
CA ILE A 123 -8.30 16.28 8.91
C ILE A 123 -7.46 16.76 7.74
N ASP A 124 -6.54 17.67 8.05
CA ASP A 124 -5.41 18.10 7.20
C ASP A 124 -4.40 16.93 7.06
N PHE A 125 -4.74 15.95 6.20
CA PHE A 125 -3.93 14.77 5.94
C PHE A 125 -2.94 15.08 4.81
N ASP A 126 -1.63 15.03 5.11
CA ASP A 126 -0.59 15.13 4.07
C ASP A 126 -0.20 13.72 3.57
N PRO A 127 -0.67 13.31 2.37
CA PRO A 127 -0.31 12.02 1.80
C PRO A 127 1.18 11.93 1.41
N LYS A 128 1.91 13.05 1.41
CA LYS A 128 3.34 13.15 1.10
C LYS A 128 4.22 13.01 2.33
N ASP A 129 3.62 12.92 3.52
CA ASP A 129 4.40 12.68 4.74
C ASP A 129 5.05 11.29 4.67
N ASP A 130 6.32 11.28 4.30
CA ASP A 130 7.17 10.09 4.18
C ASP A 130 7.76 9.64 5.53
N ASN A 131 7.26 10.18 6.64
CA ASN A 131 7.74 9.75 7.94
C ASN A 131 7.28 8.33 8.25
N LEU A 132 8.12 7.35 7.85
CA LEU A 132 7.87 5.92 8.04
C LEU A 132 7.68 5.52 9.50
N GLU A 133 8.12 6.35 10.46
CA GLU A 133 7.89 6.09 11.88
C GLU A 133 6.42 6.28 12.27
N ASN A 134 5.70 7.14 11.57
CA ASN A 134 4.27 7.35 11.72
C ASN A 134 3.43 6.42 10.83
N PHE A 135 4.07 5.69 9.92
CA PHE A 135 3.41 4.76 9.04
C PHE A 135 3.07 3.47 9.80
N GLN A 136 1.89 3.40 10.32
CA GLN A 136 1.36 2.16 10.88
C GLN A 136 0.52 1.46 9.82
N MET A 137 1.02 0.33 9.35
CA MET A 137 0.33 -0.50 8.37
C MET A 137 -0.76 -1.36 8.98
N THR A 138 -1.43 -0.86 9.95
CA THR A 138 -2.59 -1.52 10.52
C THR A 138 -3.85 -1.24 9.70
N ASP A 139 -3.75 -0.39 8.66
CA ASP A 139 -4.91 -0.04 7.87
C ASP A 139 -4.59 0.05 6.36
N ARG A 140 -5.40 -0.64 5.58
CA ARG A 140 -5.41 -0.61 4.12
C ARG A 140 -5.63 0.79 3.56
N PHE A 141 -6.36 1.64 4.29
CA PHE A 141 -6.67 2.99 3.87
C PHE A 141 -5.41 3.84 3.73
N THR A 142 -4.57 3.88 4.76
CA THR A 142 -3.30 4.65 4.71
C THR A 142 -2.39 4.14 3.59
N LEU A 143 -2.27 2.82 3.41
CA LEU A 143 -1.49 2.24 2.32
C LEU A 143 -2.02 2.67 0.95
N MET A 144 -3.33 2.62 0.75
CA MET A 144 -4.01 3.02 -0.47
C MET A 144 -3.76 4.50 -0.80
N VAL A 145 -4.00 5.40 0.17
CA VAL A 145 -3.83 6.85 -0.03
C VAL A 145 -2.39 7.18 -0.38
N LYS A 146 -1.42 6.60 0.32
CA LYS A 146 0.01 6.81 0.03
C LYS A 146 0.42 6.23 -1.33
N SER A 147 -0.14 5.09 -1.72
CA SER A 147 0.10 4.51 -3.05
C SER A 147 -0.45 5.40 -4.15
N VAL A 148 -1.65 5.95 -3.97
CA VAL A 148 -2.25 6.89 -4.93
C VAL A 148 -1.41 8.17 -5.04
N ALA A 149 -0.96 8.73 -3.93
CA ALA A 149 -0.09 9.90 -3.91
C ALA A 149 1.23 9.64 -4.67
N MET A 150 1.87 8.50 -4.42
CA MET A 150 3.09 8.08 -5.13
C MET A 150 2.82 7.88 -6.63
N PHE A 151 1.70 7.27 -7.02
CA PHE A 151 1.34 7.12 -8.44
C PHE A 151 1.16 8.48 -9.10
N ASN A 152 0.62 9.47 -8.40
CA ASN A 152 0.49 10.82 -8.91
C ASN A 152 1.86 11.47 -9.20
N GLU A 153 2.85 11.27 -8.35
CA GLU A 153 4.23 11.73 -8.61
C GLU A 153 4.81 11.15 -9.89
N PHE A 154 4.48 9.90 -10.21
CA PHE A 154 4.90 9.22 -11.44
C PHE A 154 4.01 9.55 -12.64
N LYS A 155 3.02 10.44 -12.50
CA LYS A 155 2.00 10.74 -13.52
C LYS A 155 1.20 9.51 -13.94
N LEU A 156 0.98 8.60 -13.01
CA LEU A 156 0.21 7.37 -13.20
C LEU A 156 -1.21 7.45 -12.66
N ILE A 157 -1.67 8.59 -12.20
CA ILE A 157 -3.10 8.86 -11.98
C ILE A 157 -3.61 9.53 -13.26
N ARG A 158 -4.42 8.81 -14.00
CA ARG A 158 -4.84 9.17 -15.36
C ARG A 158 -6.33 8.85 -15.59
N PRO A 159 -6.99 9.50 -16.56
CA PRO A 159 -8.38 9.17 -16.87
C PRO A 159 -8.64 7.69 -17.15
N SER A 160 -7.61 6.96 -17.59
CA SER A 160 -7.69 5.52 -17.88
C SER A 160 -7.80 4.63 -16.63
N ASN A 161 -7.34 5.06 -15.46
CA ASN A 161 -7.36 4.25 -14.24
C ASN A 161 -8.10 4.87 -13.05
N ILE A 162 -8.44 6.15 -13.10
CA ILE A 162 -9.21 6.81 -12.02
C ILE A 162 -10.51 6.04 -11.70
N PRO A 163 -11.37 5.68 -12.68
CA PRO A 163 -12.60 4.97 -12.36
C PRO A 163 -12.39 3.63 -11.65
N MET A 164 -11.33 2.90 -12.01
CA MET A 164 -10.98 1.63 -11.38
C MET A 164 -10.59 1.81 -9.92
N LEU A 165 -9.80 2.83 -9.62
CA LEU A 165 -9.36 3.14 -8.27
C LEU A 165 -10.52 3.66 -7.41
N GLU A 166 -11.37 4.53 -7.96
CA GLU A 166 -12.55 5.07 -7.27
C GLU A 166 -13.56 3.97 -6.92
N GLU A 167 -13.83 3.06 -7.87
CA GLU A 167 -14.71 1.93 -7.65
C GLU A 167 -14.14 0.98 -6.58
N ALA A 168 -12.87 0.59 -6.72
CA ALA A 168 -12.25 -0.37 -5.83
C ALA A 168 -12.11 0.14 -4.39
N PHE A 169 -11.89 1.43 -4.20
CA PHE A 169 -11.62 2.02 -2.90
C PHE A 169 -12.78 2.84 -2.33
N GLN A 170 -13.84 3.03 -3.11
CA GLN A 170 -15.00 3.86 -2.76
C GLN A 170 -14.59 5.28 -2.28
N LEU A 171 -13.59 5.84 -2.93
CA LEU A 171 -13.01 7.14 -2.64
C LEU A 171 -12.97 8.00 -3.90
N ASN A 172 -13.15 9.31 -3.71
CA ASN A 172 -12.90 10.28 -4.76
C ASN A 172 -11.39 10.57 -4.84
N ILE A 173 -10.76 10.14 -5.93
CA ILE A 173 -9.31 10.31 -6.13
C ILE A 173 -8.92 11.81 -6.12
N SER A 174 -9.81 12.69 -6.56
CA SER A 174 -9.56 14.13 -6.55
C SER A 174 -9.41 14.69 -5.13
N GLU A 175 -10.04 14.08 -4.13
CA GLU A 175 -9.91 14.48 -2.72
C GLU A 175 -8.58 14.04 -2.12
N ILE A 176 -8.02 12.94 -2.62
CA ILE A 176 -6.71 12.43 -2.16
C ILE A 176 -5.56 13.28 -2.71
N LEU A 177 -5.76 13.93 -3.88
CA LEU A 177 -4.71 14.63 -4.62
C LEU A 177 -4.65 16.14 -4.32
N GLN A 178 -5.56 16.67 -3.52
CA GLN A 178 -5.56 18.06 -3.08
C GLN A 178 -4.55 18.27 -1.95
#